data_c735c0f1443bbd1bad6eab15c0b8d553
#
_entry.id   c735c0f1443bbd1bad6eab15c0b8d553
#
_cell.length_a   1.000
_cell.length_b   1.000
_cell.length_c   1.000
_cell.angle_alpha   90.00
_cell.angle_beta   90.00
_cell.angle_gamma   90.00
#
_symmetry.space_group_name_H-M   'P 1'
#
loop_
_entity.id
_entity.type
_entity.pdbx_description
1 polymer ?
#
loop_
_entity_poly.entity_id
_entity_poly.type
_entity_poly.pdbx_seq_one_letter_code
_entity_poly.pdbx_strand_id
1 'polypeptide(L)'
;MDKKFSTLLVALLFGLVMAGIAFANNGPETIVLEAGKKGNVTFPHKKHQEKIKCGVCHHGPGHSAYKEGMEIKKCAACHNKQNAEMPKKFQKTMNVFHKNCKNCHKKEGAGPTKCGACHKKK
;
A
#
# COMPACT_ATOMS: atom_id res chain seq x y z
N MET A 1 -6.85 52.56 19.40
CA MET A 1 -6.44 51.30 18.73
C MET A 1 -7.31 51.14 17.50
N ASP A 2 -6.69 51.26 16.34
CA ASP A 2 -7.43 51.37 15.08
C ASP A 2 -8.13 50.05 14.72
N LYS A 3 -9.43 50.14 14.44
CA LYS A 3 -10.26 49.02 13.97
C LYS A 3 -9.67 48.28 12.76
N LYS A 4 -8.85 48.96 11.96
CA LYS A 4 -8.13 48.40 10.81
C LYS A 4 -7.04 47.41 11.22
N PHE A 5 -6.36 47.64 12.36
CA PHE A 5 -5.32 46.72 12.86
C PHE A 5 -5.91 45.43 13.40
N SER A 6 -7.09 45.54 14.06
CA SER A 6 -7.80 44.35 14.58
C SER A 6 -8.32 43.46 13.46
N THR A 7 -8.78 44.03 12.36
CA THR A 7 -9.31 43.24 11.21
C THR A 7 -8.19 42.53 10.46
N LEU A 8 -7.01 43.16 10.36
CA LEU A 8 -5.86 42.54 9.73
C LEU A 8 -5.30 41.34 10.57
N LEU A 9 -5.29 41.51 11.90
CA LEU A 9 -4.83 40.44 12.81
C LEU A 9 -5.75 39.21 12.80
N VAL A 10 -7.08 39.45 12.74
CA VAL A 10 -8.08 38.38 12.66
C VAL A 10 -7.99 37.65 11.30
N ALA A 11 -7.76 38.39 10.21
CA ALA A 11 -7.58 37.78 8.88
C ALA A 11 -6.30 36.93 8.80
N LEU A 12 -5.21 37.36 9.45
CA LEU A 12 -3.95 36.60 9.54
C LEU A 12 -4.09 35.33 10.38
N LEU A 13 -4.83 35.39 11.49
CA LEU A 13 -5.12 34.25 12.35
C LEU A 13 -6.07 33.26 11.67
N PHE A 14 -7.03 33.73 10.87
CA PHE A 14 -7.94 32.84 10.13
C PHE A 14 -7.26 32.16 8.92
N GLY A 15 -6.29 32.83 8.30
CA GLY A 15 -5.49 32.28 7.22
C GLY A 15 -4.54 31.13 7.66
N LEU A 16 -4.11 31.16 8.93
CA LEU A 16 -3.17 30.14 9.44
C LEU A 16 -3.86 28.83 9.80
N VAL A 17 -5.18 28.84 10.02
CA VAL A 17 -5.96 27.61 10.40
C VAL A 17 -6.36 26.79 9.18
N MET A 18 -6.23 27.33 7.97
CA MET A 18 -6.57 26.65 6.71
C MET A 18 -5.36 25.99 6.00
N ALA A 19 -4.22 25.92 6.66
CA ALA A 19 -3.20 24.97 6.25
C ALA A 19 -3.74 23.56 6.54
N GLY A 20 -4.57 23.05 5.63
CA GLY A 20 -5.12 21.70 5.72
C GLY A 20 -3.99 20.72 5.95
N ILE A 21 -4.03 20.03 7.07
CA ILE A 21 -3.17 18.86 7.29
C ILE A 21 -3.58 17.86 6.21
N ALA A 22 -2.82 17.83 5.13
CA ALA A 22 -2.95 16.77 4.14
C ALA A 22 -2.52 15.48 4.85
N PHE A 23 -3.50 14.75 5.40
CA PHE A 23 -3.24 13.38 5.84
C PHE A 23 -2.87 12.59 4.60
N ALA A 24 -1.60 12.24 4.49
CA ALA A 24 -1.16 11.29 3.48
C ALA A 24 -1.98 10.00 3.70
N ASN A 25 -2.89 9.70 2.76
CA ASN A 25 -3.66 8.47 2.82
C ASN A 25 -2.75 7.31 2.40
N ASN A 26 -2.11 6.71 3.39
CA ASN A 26 -1.21 5.59 3.19
C ASN A 26 -1.95 4.26 2.92
N GLY A 27 -3.22 4.32 2.55
CA GLY A 27 -4.06 3.16 2.31
C GLY A 27 -4.60 2.50 3.58
N PRO A 28 -5.36 1.40 3.45
CA PRO A 28 -6.00 0.73 4.56
C PRO A 28 -4.98 0.07 5.51
N GLU A 29 -5.29 0.04 6.80
CA GLU A 29 -4.44 -0.61 7.80
C GLU A 29 -4.35 -2.12 7.61
N THR A 30 -5.44 -2.73 7.14
CA THR A 30 -5.56 -4.17 6.91
C THR A 30 -6.18 -4.41 5.54
N ILE A 31 -5.62 -5.35 4.79
CA ILE A 31 -6.10 -5.75 3.48
C ILE A 31 -6.45 -7.23 3.51
N VAL A 32 -7.64 -7.59 3.05
CA VAL A 32 -8.04 -8.99 2.88
C VAL A 32 -7.81 -9.38 1.42
N LEU A 33 -6.92 -10.34 1.22
CA LEU A 33 -6.61 -10.91 -0.09
C LEU A 33 -7.40 -12.21 -0.27
N GLU A 34 -8.26 -12.24 -1.25
CA GLU A 34 -9.02 -13.44 -1.59
C GLU A 34 -8.13 -14.47 -2.30
N ALA A 35 -8.06 -15.66 -1.74
CA ALA A 35 -7.24 -16.75 -2.27
C ALA A 35 -8.06 -18.01 -2.58
N GLY A 36 -9.35 -17.84 -2.85
CA GLY A 36 -10.26 -18.91 -3.27
C GLY A 36 -10.28 -20.09 -2.30
N LYS A 37 -10.14 -21.30 -2.82
CA LYS A 37 -10.19 -22.56 -2.03
C LYS A 37 -9.13 -22.67 -0.93
N LYS A 38 -8.06 -21.90 -0.98
CA LYS A 38 -6.99 -21.92 0.04
C LYS A 38 -7.33 -21.10 1.27
N GLY A 39 -8.37 -20.27 1.20
CA GLY A 39 -8.78 -19.35 2.26
C GLY A 39 -8.10 -17.99 2.15
N ASN A 40 -8.75 -16.99 2.70
CA ASN A 40 -8.29 -15.61 2.61
C ASN A 40 -7.02 -15.34 3.42
N VAL A 41 -6.28 -14.34 2.99
CA VAL A 41 -5.09 -13.84 3.70
C VAL A 41 -5.41 -12.46 4.24
N THR A 42 -5.34 -12.28 5.54
CA THR A 42 -5.45 -10.98 6.19
C THR A 42 -4.06 -10.36 6.30
N PHE A 43 -3.81 -9.34 5.50
CA PHE A 43 -2.52 -8.67 5.42
C PHE A 43 -2.50 -7.41 6.29
N PRO A 44 -1.69 -7.35 7.34
CA PRO A 44 -1.59 -6.18 8.23
C PRO A 44 -0.70 -5.11 7.58
N HIS A 45 -1.27 -4.34 6.66
CA HIS A 45 -0.55 -3.36 5.85
C HIS A 45 0.17 -2.32 6.70
N LYS A 46 -0.49 -1.76 7.72
CA LYS A 46 0.09 -0.77 8.63
C LYS A 46 1.38 -1.27 9.31
N LYS A 47 1.40 -2.51 9.80
CA LYS A 47 2.59 -3.10 10.42
C LYS A 47 3.78 -3.18 9.46
N HIS A 48 3.52 -3.37 8.17
CA HIS A 48 4.55 -3.38 7.13
C HIS A 48 5.01 -1.95 6.82
N GLN A 49 4.09 -1.00 6.72
CA GLN A 49 4.42 0.42 6.49
C GLN A 49 5.32 1.01 7.58
N GLU A 50 5.18 0.58 8.82
CA GLU A 50 6.02 1.04 9.95
C GLU A 50 7.49 0.59 9.84
N LYS A 51 7.77 -0.45 9.08
CA LYS A 51 9.09 -1.11 9.02
C LYS A 51 9.71 -1.13 7.64
N ILE A 52 8.89 -1.02 6.59
CA ILE A 52 9.29 -1.30 5.21
C ILE A 52 8.85 -0.13 4.33
N LYS A 53 9.75 0.37 3.49
CA LYS A 53 9.45 1.43 2.53
C LYS A 53 8.44 0.94 1.48
N CYS A 54 7.54 1.81 1.06
CA CYS A 54 6.48 1.49 0.09
C CYS A 54 7.02 0.84 -1.20
N GLY A 55 8.11 1.35 -1.72
CA GLY A 55 8.74 0.85 -2.95
C GLY A 55 9.33 -0.56 -2.89
N VAL A 56 9.40 -1.19 -1.70
CA VAL A 56 9.79 -2.60 -1.58
C VAL A 56 8.69 -3.52 -2.12
N CYS A 57 7.42 -3.13 -1.95
CA CYS A 57 6.25 -3.89 -2.39
C CYS A 57 5.55 -3.25 -3.60
N HIS A 58 5.55 -1.92 -3.68
CA HIS A 58 4.87 -1.17 -4.73
C HIS A 58 5.84 -0.68 -5.80
N HIS A 59 5.38 -0.70 -7.03
CA HIS A 59 6.11 -0.19 -8.20
C HIS A 59 5.14 0.49 -9.17
N GLY A 60 5.66 1.29 -10.07
CA GLY A 60 4.91 1.90 -11.15
C GLY A 60 4.69 0.97 -12.34
N PRO A 61 4.00 1.46 -13.39
CA PRO A 61 3.81 0.72 -14.64
C PRO A 61 5.14 0.22 -15.21
N GLY A 62 5.14 -0.95 -15.82
CA GLY A 62 6.34 -1.55 -16.40
C GLY A 62 7.46 -1.84 -15.39
N HIS A 63 7.14 -2.03 -14.10
CA HIS A 63 8.12 -2.18 -13.02
C HIS A 63 9.01 -0.95 -12.79
N SER A 64 8.56 0.24 -13.19
CA SER A 64 9.25 1.47 -12.82
C SER A 64 9.27 1.66 -11.30
N ALA A 65 10.27 2.38 -10.81
CA ALA A 65 10.42 2.63 -9.37
C ALA A 65 9.17 3.32 -8.78
N TYR A 66 8.82 2.94 -7.56
CA TYR A 66 7.78 3.63 -6.79
C TYR A 66 8.16 5.11 -6.60
N LYS A 67 7.19 5.99 -6.80
CA LYS A 67 7.29 7.42 -6.47
C LYS A 67 6.22 7.77 -5.45
N GLU A 68 6.56 8.59 -4.49
CA GLU A 68 5.61 9.07 -3.49
C GLU A 68 4.45 9.82 -4.17
N GLY A 69 3.23 9.57 -3.68
CA GLY A 69 2.01 10.15 -4.24
C GLY A 69 1.47 9.48 -5.51
N MET A 70 2.16 8.45 -6.04
CA MET A 70 1.60 7.71 -7.17
C MET A 70 0.38 6.89 -6.78
N GLU A 71 -0.56 6.74 -7.73
CA GLU A 71 -1.71 5.86 -7.55
C GLU A 71 -1.27 4.39 -7.44
N ILE A 72 -1.64 3.74 -6.35
CA ILE A 72 -1.40 2.32 -6.13
C ILE A 72 -2.61 1.51 -6.63
N LYS A 73 -2.43 0.81 -7.73
CA LYS A 73 -3.44 -0.11 -8.29
C LYS A 73 -3.36 -1.49 -7.64
N LYS A 74 -4.47 -2.21 -7.63
CA LYS A 74 -4.48 -3.61 -7.19
C LYS A 74 -3.52 -4.44 -8.06
N CYS A 75 -2.75 -5.33 -7.46
CA CYS A 75 -1.79 -6.18 -8.19
C CYS A 75 -2.46 -6.92 -9.37
N ALA A 76 -3.67 -7.42 -9.17
CA ALA A 76 -4.44 -8.12 -10.22
C ALA A 76 -4.85 -7.24 -11.41
N ALA A 77 -4.80 -5.91 -11.30
CA ALA A 77 -5.10 -5.03 -12.42
C ALA A 77 -4.08 -5.19 -13.57
N CYS A 78 -2.83 -5.52 -13.22
CA CYS A 78 -1.77 -5.74 -14.20
C CYS A 78 -1.28 -7.19 -14.23
N HIS A 79 -1.21 -7.84 -13.05
CA HIS A 79 -0.76 -9.23 -12.91
C HIS A 79 -1.92 -10.21 -13.17
N ASN A 80 -2.30 -10.36 -14.44
CA ASN A 80 -3.38 -11.23 -14.91
C ASN A 80 -3.03 -11.85 -16.26
N LYS A 81 -3.82 -12.84 -16.68
CA LYS A 81 -3.58 -13.59 -17.92
C LYS A 81 -3.80 -12.77 -19.21
N GLN A 82 -4.57 -11.69 -19.12
CA GLN A 82 -4.86 -10.81 -20.25
C GLN A 82 -3.67 -9.90 -20.61
N ASN A 83 -2.74 -9.72 -19.68
CA ASN A 83 -1.54 -8.95 -19.93
C ASN A 83 -0.47 -9.79 -20.66
N ALA A 84 -0.55 -9.83 -21.97
CA ALA A 84 0.33 -10.64 -22.84
C ALA A 84 1.80 -10.20 -22.79
N GLU A 85 2.09 -8.93 -22.50
CA GLU A 85 3.46 -8.39 -22.41
C GLU A 85 4.18 -8.84 -21.14
N MET A 86 3.44 -9.29 -20.14
CA MET A 86 4.01 -9.74 -18.89
C MET A 86 4.50 -11.18 -18.98
N PRO A 87 5.70 -11.50 -18.42
CA PRO A 87 6.16 -12.89 -18.34
C PRO A 87 5.13 -13.80 -17.67
N LYS A 88 4.86 -14.96 -18.26
CA LYS A 88 3.80 -15.91 -17.81
C LYS A 88 3.79 -16.19 -16.31
N LYS A 89 4.98 -16.29 -15.70
CA LYS A 89 5.12 -16.50 -14.25
C LYS A 89 4.51 -15.39 -13.39
N PHE A 90 4.42 -14.16 -13.90
CA PHE A 90 3.87 -13.01 -13.19
C PHE A 90 2.44 -12.65 -13.63
N GLN A 91 1.89 -13.33 -14.63
CA GLN A 91 0.47 -13.23 -15.00
C GLN A 91 -0.48 -13.86 -13.95
N LYS A 92 0.06 -14.50 -12.93
CA LYS A 92 -0.71 -15.06 -11.81
C LYS A 92 -0.39 -14.26 -10.55
N THR A 93 -1.37 -13.55 -10.03
CA THR A 93 -1.25 -12.76 -8.79
C THR A 93 -0.74 -13.59 -7.62
N MET A 94 -1.12 -14.86 -7.55
CA MET A 94 -0.60 -15.80 -6.55
C MET A 94 0.94 -15.86 -6.54
N ASN A 95 1.56 -15.94 -7.71
CA ASN A 95 3.03 -16.01 -7.80
C ASN A 95 3.68 -14.71 -7.33
N VAL A 96 3.05 -13.57 -7.62
CA VAL A 96 3.52 -12.26 -7.19
C VAL A 96 3.47 -12.15 -5.66
N PHE A 97 2.35 -12.50 -5.04
CA PHE A 97 2.21 -12.45 -3.58
C PHE A 97 3.15 -13.42 -2.87
N HIS A 98 3.27 -14.67 -3.35
CA HIS A 98 4.20 -15.63 -2.76
C HIS A 98 5.66 -15.15 -2.86
N LYS A 99 6.04 -14.55 -3.99
CA LYS A 99 7.37 -13.96 -4.13
C LYS A 99 7.58 -12.80 -3.17
N ASN A 100 6.65 -11.87 -3.10
CA ASN A 100 6.78 -10.69 -2.23
C ASN A 100 6.68 -11.04 -0.74
N CYS A 101 5.68 -11.82 -0.34
CA CYS A 101 5.44 -12.11 1.07
C CYS A 101 6.32 -13.23 1.59
N LYS A 102 6.15 -14.44 1.06
CA LYS A 102 6.82 -15.65 1.58
C LYS A 102 8.33 -15.60 1.43
N ASN A 103 8.84 -15.13 0.28
CA ASN A 103 10.29 -15.09 0.07
C ASN A 103 10.94 -13.99 0.92
N CYS A 104 10.28 -12.84 1.08
CA CYS A 104 10.75 -11.80 1.98
C CYS A 104 10.80 -12.29 3.42
N HIS A 105 9.72 -12.90 3.94
CA HIS A 105 9.69 -13.46 5.29
C HIS A 105 10.79 -14.51 5.53
N LYS A 106 11.07 -15.35 4.53
CA LYS A 106 12.17 -16.32 4.60
C LYS A 106 13.53 -15.63 4.66
N LYS A 107 13.74 -14.63 3.81
CA LYS A 107 15.00 -13.89 3.72
C LYS A 107 15.29 -13.12 5.00
N GLU A 108 14.29 -12.41 5.50
CA GLU A 108 14.41 -11.57 6.70
C GLU A 108 14.32 -12.37 8.02
N GLY A 109 13.97 -13.66 7.96
CA GLY A 109 13.78 -14.47 9.16
C GLY A 109 12.59 -14.01 10.04
N ALA A 110 11.64 -13.30 9.46
CA ALA A 110 10.53 -12.69 10.18
C ALA A 110 9.20 -12.86 9.41
N GLY A 111 8.11 -13.06 10.14
CA GLY A 111 6.77 -13.25 9.57
C GLY A 111 6.45 -14.68 9.17
N PRO A 112 5.19 -14.96 8.78
CA PRO A 112 4.73 -16.30 8.48
C PRO A 112 5.26 -16.81 7.13
N THR A 113 5.61 -18.08 7.09
CA THR A 113 6.10 -18.76 5.86
C THR A 113 5.30 -20.02 5.51
N LYS A 114 4.47 -20.53 6.44
CA LYS A 114 3.64 -21.73 6.25
C LYS A 114 2.28 -21.35 5.66
N CYS A 115 1.73 -22.23 4.81
CA CYS A 115 0.43 -21.97 4.14
C CYS A 115 -0.68 -21.59 5.12
N GLY A 116 -0.92 -22.38 6.15
CA GLY A 116 -1.98 -22.15 7.14
C GLY A 116 -1.74 -20.96 8.08
N ALA A 117 -0.52 -20.42 8.12
CA ALA A 117 -0.23 -19.22 8.88
C ALA A 117 -0.73 -17.95 8.18
N CYS A 118 -0.78 -17.97 6.83
CA CYS A 118 -1.29 -16.88 6.00
C CYS A 118 -2.74 -17.13 5.57
N HIS A 119 -3.03 -18.32 5.04
CA HIS A 119 -4.35 -18.69 4.52
C HIS A 119 -5.26 -19.20 5.64
N LYS A 120 -6.37 -18.51 5.89
CA LYS A 120 -7.38 -18.91 6.87
C LYS A 120 -8.62 -19.41 6.11
N LYS A 121 -8.93 -20.68 6.27
CA LYS A 121 -10.22 -21.23 5.84
C LYS A 121 -11.31 -20.67 6.75
N LYS A 122 -12.47 -20.36 6.18
CA LYS A 122 -13.69 -20.06 6.95
C LYS A 122 -14.16 -21.31 7.66
#